data_17a2af363b539d0cc61311f25d1adaff
#
_entry.id   17a2af363b539d0cc61311f25d1adaff
#
_cell.length_a   1.000
_cell.length_b   1.000
_cell.length_c   1.000
_cell.angle_alpha   90.00
_cell.angle_beta   90.00
_cell.angle_gamma   90.00
#
_symmetry.space_group_name_H-M   'P 1'
#
loop_
_entity.id
_entity.type
_entity.pdbx_description
1 polymer ?
#
loop_
_entity_poly.entity_id
_entity_poly.type
_entity_poly.pdbx_seq_one_letter_code
_entity_poly.pdbx_strand_id
1 'polypeptide(L)'
;MSSSSPFVVSPLGEIISFEQESGETFKVAWERMLELHSKMQLKMNLDTLIKLFYFGLLPVYQNALDIMVGETFYKHDTKKVYKVLNGLAQFP
;
A
#
# COMPACT_ATOMS: atom_id res chain seq x y z
N MET A 1 -15.79 9.68 -22.82
CA MET A 1 -15.26 10.13 -22.57
C MET A 1 -14.62 10.03 -22.08
N SER A 2 -14.74 9.81 -21.88
CA SER A 2 -14.26 10.05 -21.41
C SER A 2 -13.62 10.23 -21.04
N SER A 3 -13.63 9.80 -20.70
CA SER A 3 -12.93 10.32 -20.32
C SER A 3 -11.89 10.78 -20.82
N SER A 4 -11.86 10.98 -21.57
CA SER A 4 -10.90 11.91 -22.04
C SER A 4 -10.74 13.06 -21.10
N SER A 5 -10.75 12.73 -19.89
CA SER A 5 -10.43 13.69 -18.87
C SER A 5 -9.04 14.25 -19.18
N PRO A 6 -8.84 15.56 -19.16
CA PRO A 6 -7.50 16.11 -19.27
C PRO A 6 -6.63 15.72 -18.08
N PHE A 7 -7.22 15.10 -17.09
CA PHE A 7 -6.47 14.70 -15.91
C PHE A 7 -5.91 13.32 -16.10
N VAL A 8 -4.61 13.24 -16.24
CA VAL A 8 -3.91 11.98 -16.15
C VAL A 8 -3.68 11.75 -14.68
N VAL A 9 -4.23 10.67 -14.16
CA VAL A 9 -4.01 10.35 -12.74
C VAL A 9 -2.54 9.97 -12.60
N SER A 10 -1.79 10.80 -11.86
CA SER A 10 -0.37 10.54 -11.66
C SER A 10 -0.18 9.37 -10.70
N PRO A 11 0.99 8.71 -10.74
CA PRO A 11 1.28 7.65 -9.77
C PRO A 11 1.13 8.14 -8.33
N LEU A 12 1.54 9.37 -8.05
CA LEU A 12 1.38 9.93 -6.72
C LEU A 12 -0.09 10.03 -6.32
N GLY A 13 -0.93 10.52 -7.23
CA GLY A 13 -2.37 10.61 -6.96
C GLY A 13 -2.99 9.26 -6.68
N GLU A 14 -2.60 8.24 -7.44
CA GLU A 14 -3.11 6.90 -7.23
C GLU A 14 -2.65 6.32 -5.90
N ILE A 15 -1.42 6.62 -5.48
CA ILE A 15 -0.92 6.14 -4.19
C ILE A 15 -1.66 6.82 -3.04
N ILE A 16 -1.86 8.13 -3.14
CA ILE A 16 -2.53 8.87 -2.07
C ILE A 16 -3.98 8.41 -1.91
N SER A 17 -4.65 8.07 -3.00
CA SER A 17 -6.03 7.60 -2.97
C SER A 17 -6.16 6.08 -2.99
N PHE A 18 -5.05 5.38 -2.74
CA PHE A 18 -5.03 3.92 -2.80
C PHE A 18 -6.03 3.29 -1.85
N GLU A 19 -6.79 2.32 -2.36
CA GLU A 19 -7.70 1.52 -1.56
C GLU A 19 -7.66 0.08 -2.08
N GLN A 20 -7.60 -0.86 -1.15
CA GLN A 20 -7.68 -2.26 -1.50
C GLN A 20 -9.11 -2.56 -1.96
N GLU A 21 -9.23 -3.25 -3.08
CA GLU A 21 -10.53 -3.57 -3.62
C GLU A 21 -11.10 -4.83 -2.98
N SER A 22 -12.43 -4.92 -2.96
CA SER A 22 -13.11 -6.10 -2.47
C SER A 22 -12.69 -7.30 -3.32
N GLY A 23 -12.23 -8.35 -2.65
CA GLY A 23 -11.74 -9.53 -3.36
C GLY A 23 -10.28 -9.47 -3.77
N GLU A 24 -9.63 -8.34 -3.61
CA GLU A 24 -8.22 -8.22 -3.93
C GLU A 24 -7.40 -8.84 -2.79
N THR A 25 -6.45 -9.72 -3.14
CA THR A 25 -5.59 -10.32 -2.13
C THR A 25 -4.57 -9.32 -1.63
N PHE A 26 -4.00 -9.58 -0.47
CA PHE A 26 -2.94 -8.76 0.08
C PHE A 26 -1.76 -8.67 -0.89
N LYS A 27 -1.38 -9.79 -1.48
CA LYS A 27 -0.27 -9.84 -2.44
C LYS A 27 -0.51 -8.89 -3.60
N VAL A 28 -1.70 -8.96 -4.22
CA VAL A 28 -2.01 -8.13 -5.37
C VAL A 28 -2.03 -6.66 -4.98
N ALA A 29 -2.61 -6.34 -3.83
CA ALA A 29 -2.67 -4.96 -3.37
C ALA A 29 -1.27 -4.39 -3.13
N TRP A 30 -0.41 -5.15 -2.46
CA TRP A 30 0.96 -4.70 -2.18
C TRP A 30 1.77 -4.55 -3.46
N GLU A 31 1.65 -5.50 -4.40
CA GLU A 31 2.35 -5.40 -5.67
C GLU A 31 1.89 -4.20 -6.48
N ARG A 32 0.58 -3.92 -6.45
CA ARG A 32 0.04 -2.74 -7.13
C ARG A 32 0.62 -1.45 -6.54
N MET A 33 0.69 -1.39 -5.22
CA MET A 33 1.27 -0.22 -4.56
C MET A 33 2.74 -0.04 -4.91
N LEU A 34 3.51 -1.13 -4.91
CA LEU A 34 4.94 -1.08 -5.25
C LEU A 34 5.14 -0.67 -6.72
N GLU A 35 4.28 -1.14 -7.60
CA GLU A 35 4.36 -0.75 -9.01
C GLU A 35 4.12 0.75 -9.16
N LEU A 36 3.11 1.28 -8.50
CA LEU A 36 2.84 2.71 -8.53
C LEU A 36 4.03 3.50 -8.02
N HIS A 37 4.63 3.02 -6.92
CA HIS A 37 5.80 3.68 -6.35
C HIS A 37 6.97 3.67 -7.32
N SER A 38 7.16 2.57 -8.05
CA SER A 38 8.27 2.47 -9.00
C SER A 38 8.13 3.43 -10.18
N LYS A 39 6.91 3.86 -10.47
CA LYS A 39 6.64 4.79 -11.58
C LYS A 39 6.85 6.25 -11.19
N MET A 40 7.04 6.53 -9.91
CA MET A 40 7.26 7.91 -9.46
C MET A 40 8.66 8.37 -9.84
N GLN A 41 8.76 9.60 -10.34
CA GLN A 41 10.06 10.19 -10.65
C GLN A 41 10.80 10.52 -9.36
N LEU A 42 10.09 11.11 -8.40
CA LEU A 42 10.65 11.37 -7.08
C LEU A 42 10.01 10.35 -6.14
N LYS A 43 10.85 9.46 -5.62
CA LYS A 43 10.36 8.40 -4.74
C LYS A 43 9.88 8.97 -3.42
N MET A 44 8.71 8.52 -3.00
CA MET A 44 8.19 8.90 -1.71
C MET A 44 8.94 8.13 -0.62
N ASN A 45 8.99 8.73 0.56
CA ASN A 45 9.56 8.09 1.73
C ASN A 45 8.84 6.75 1.99
N LEU A 46 9.61 5.71 2.29
CA LEU A 46 9.05 4.38 2.50
C LEU A 46 8.06 4.37 3.66
N ASP A 47 8.35 5.11 4.72
CA ASP A 47 7.44 5.21 5.86
C ASP A 47 6.08 5.76 5.44
N THR A 48 6.09 6.80 4.61
CA THR A 48 4.85 7.39 4.11
C THR A 48 4.10 6.41 3.22
N LEU A 49 4.83 5.70 2.35
CA LEU A 49 4.23 4.72 1.46
C LEU A 49 3.50 3.63 2.26
N ILE A 50 4.15 3.13 3.29
CA ILE A 50 3.58 2.07 4.12
C ILE A 50 2.34 2.56 4.85
N LYS A 51 2.37 3.80 5.36
CA LYS A 51 1.21 4.35 6.04
C LYS A 51 0.01 4.50 5.10
N LEU A 52 0.26 4.99 3.89
CA LEU A 52 -0.80 5.11 2.90
C LEU A 52 -1.37 3.75 2.52
N PHE A 53 -0.52 2.76 2.38
CA PHE A 53 -0.96 1.40 2.09
C PHE A 53 -1.84 0.86 3.21
N TYR A 54 -1.39 1.03 4.46
CA TYR A 54 -2.13 0.56 5.62
C TYR A 54 -3.53 1.16 5.67
N PHE A 55 -3.63 2.47 5.50
CA PHE A 55 -4.91 3.14 5.58
C PHE A 55 -5.84 2.80 4.41
N GLY A 56 -5.27 2.33 3.32
CA GLY A 56 -6.08 1.88 2.18
C GLY A 56 -6.52 0.42 2.26
N LEU A 57 -6.04 -0.33 3.24
CA LEU A 57 -6.42 -1.73 3.40
C LEU A 57 -7.83 -1.89 3.94
N LEU A 58 -8.45 -3.01 3.58
CA LEU A 58 -9.72 -3.40 4.18
C LEU A 58 -9.50 -3.67 5.69
N PRO A 59 -10.52 -3.42 6.52
CA PRO A 59 -10.35 -3.55 7.97
C PRO A 59 -9.81 -4.90 8.44
N VAL A 60 -10.20 -5.98 7.79
CA VAL A 60 -9.74 -7.31 8.18
C VAL A 60 -8.23 -7.44 8.01
N TYR A 61 -7.67 -6.81 6.96
CA TYR A 61 -6.23 -6.84 6.73
C TYR A 61 -5.50 -5.89 7.66
N GLN A 62 -6.10 -4.75 7.99
CA GLN A 62 -5.51 -3.84 8.98
C GLN A 62 -5.37 -4.54 10.33
N ASN A 63 -6.42 -5.25 10.75
CA ASN A 63 -6.38 -5.97 12.00
C ASN A 63 -5.31 -7.06 11.99
N ALA A 64 -5.19 -7.78 10.88
CA ALA A 64 -4.19 -8.83 10.75
C ALA A 64 -2.78 -8.26 10.90
N LEU A 65 -2.51 -7.12 10.27
CA LEU A 65 -1.21 -6.47 10.39
C LEU A 65 -0.93 -6.01 11.82
N ASP A 66 -1.93 -5.43 12.48
CA ASP A 66 -1.78 -4.98 13.86
C ASP A 66 -1.40 -6.13 14.77
N ILE A 67 -2.01 -7.29 14.56
CA ILE A 67 -1.69 -8.48 15.35
C ILE A 67 -0.26 -8.94 15.06
N MET A 68 0.15 -8.95 13.79
CA MET A 68 1.44 -9.49 13.40
C MET A 68 2.62 -8.63 13.87
N VAL A 69 2.44 -7.33 13.96
CA VAL A 69 3.52 -6.45 14.40
C VAL A 69 3.32 -5.94 15.81
N GLY A 70 2.32 -6.46 16.52
CA GLY A 70 2.12 -6.22 17.95
C GLY A 70 1.18 -5.09 18.26
N GLU A 71 1.53 -3.85 17.95
CA GLU A 71 0.66 -2.71 18.19
C GLU A 71 0.20 -2.19 16.84
N THR A 72 -0.07 -0.87 16.75
CA THR A 72 -0.35 -0.27 15.44
C THR A 72 0.96 -0.28 14.66
N PHE A 73 0.94 -0.88 13.47
CA PHE A 73 2.19 -1.16 12.78
C PHE A 73 2.95 0.11 12.36
N TYR A 74 2.27 1.23 12.18
CA TYR A 74 2.97 2.45 11.80
C TYR A 74 3.81 3.05 12.94
N LYS A 75 3.76 2.48 14.15
CA LYS A 75 4.62 2.87 15.25
C LYS A 75 5.93 2.09 15.27
N HIS A 76 6.05 1.08 14.43
CA HIS A 76 7.22 0.22 14.40
C HIS A 76 8.25 0.74 13.41
N ASP A 77 9.43 0.15 13.47
CA ASP A 77 10.50 0.48 12.55
C ASP A 77 10.07 0.19 11.12
N THR A 78 10.25 1.17 10.24
CA THR A 78 9.84 1.07 8.85
C THR A 78 10.43 -0.15 8.15
N LYS A 79 11.70 -0.45 8.40
CA LYS A 79 12.36 -1.58 7.75
C LYS A 79 11.74 -2.90 8.20
N LYS A 80 11.40 -3.00 9.47
CA LYS A 80 10.77 -4.20 10.02
C LYS A 80 9.40 -4.41 9.41
N VAL A 81 8.61 -3.33 9.34
CA VAL A 81 7.28 -3.41 8.74
C VAL A 81 7.37 -3.79 7.27
N TYR A 82 8.33 -3.20 6.55
CA TYR A 82 8.53 -3.51 5.14
C TYR A 82 8.82 -5.00 4.93
N LYS A 83 9.65 -5.58 5.79
CA LYS A 83 9.94 -7.02 5.71
C LYS A 83 8.70 -7.86 5.95
N VAL A 84 7.87 -7.46 6.90
CA VAL A 84 6.62 -8.17 7.19
C VAL A 84 5.70 -8.11 5.97
N LEU A 85 5.55 -6.92 5.38
CA LEU A 85 4.70 -6.76 4.21
C LEU A 85 5.18 -7.62 3.04
N ASN A 86 6.48 -7.62 2.78
CA ASN A 86 7.03 -8.44 1.71
C ASN A 86 6.85 -9.93 1.98
N GLY A 87 6.97 -10.34 3.25
CA GLY A 87 6.75 -11.73 3.62
C GLY A 87 5.32 -12.15 3.38
N LEU A 88 4.36 -11.30 3.76
CA LEU A 88 2.95 -11.59 3.55
C LEU A 88 2.59 -11.66 2.08
N ALA A 89 3.22 -10.84 1.26
CA ALA A 89 2.94 -10.81 -0.17
C ALA A 89 3.43 -12.07 -0.89
N GLN A 90 4.22 -12.92 -0.24
CA GLN A 90 4.68 -14.17 -0.82
C GLN A 90 3.73 -15.32 -0.59
N PHE A 91 2.76 -15.14 0.29
CA PHE A 91 1.74 -16.16 0.53
C PHE A 91 0.59 -15.94 -0.45
N PRO A 92 0.10 -17.01 -1.07
CA PRO A 92 -1.01 -16.92 -2.00
C PRO A 92 -2.31 -16.50 -1.34
#